data_7c17b337b92635f6106a437d5bb88954
#
_entry.id   7c17b337b92635f6106a437d5bb88954
#
_cell.length_a   1.000
_cell.length_b   1.000
_cell.length_c   1.000
_cell.angle_alpha   90.00
_cell.angle_beta   90.00
_cell.angle_gamma   90.00
#
_symmetry.space_group_name_H-M   'P 1'
#
loop_
_entity.id
_entity.type
_entity.pdbx_description
1 polymer ?
#
loop_
_entity_poly.entity_id
_entity_poly.type
_entity_poly.pdbx_seq_one_letter_code
_entity_poly.pdbx_strand_id
1 'polypeptide(L)'
;MQRCVIALLVSLIAGCGGLPLSTEVPGNEDTLALTGATIYPSPTAVAVADGVVVIRAGKIAAVGPRGTVKVPAGVTTVTCNGLFLVAGFQNSHVHFTEPKWEGAETQPAAQLSAQLEDMLLRWGVTTVVDTGSLLANMLALRARIESGEVRGPRILTAGTPLYPENGIPYYLRESLPPAVLPLLPTPKTGDEAAAIASKQIQAGADVLKLFTGSWVERGKVLPMSAPVARAASDEAHRHGKLVFSHASNIAGLEVALEARVDVLAHALDDDRGWNESHISRMKANRMSMIPTLKLFGGQSFTNYIQQEVGTYARAGGQILFGTDVGFLTDYDPSEEYALMTGAGLDWRKILASLTTAPAERFGEAGRRGQVAPGMDADIVVLARDPAVDTKAYSEVRYTIRGGQIVYPAASEASP
;
A
#
# COMPACT_ATOMS: atom_id res chain seq x y z
N MET A 1 -60.23 13.15 33.43
CA MET A 1 -60.14 12.63 34.79
C MET A 1 -58.89 11.75 34.83
N GLN A 2 -57.87 11.98 35.44
CA GLN A 2 -57.43 12.32 36.72
C GLN A 2 -55.96 12.79 36.65
N ARG A 3 -55.65 13.88 37.21
CA ARG A 3 -54.31 14.45 37.38
C ARG A 3 -53.52 13.64 38.43
N CYS A 4 -52.22 13.50 38.31
CA CYS A 4 -51.33 13.39 39.45
C CYS A 4 -50.03 14.14 39.20
N VAL A 5 -49.68 14.86 40.21
CA VAL A 5 -48.82 16.02 40.32
C VAL A 5 -47.38 15.58 40.66
N ILE A 6 -46.44 16.32 40.14
CA ILE A 6 -45.00 16.31 40.30
C ILE A 6 -44.60 16.79 41.72
N ALA A 7 -43.58 16.20 42.26
CA ALA A 7 -42.79 16.83 43.31
C ALA A 7 -41.31 16.87 42.91
N LEU A 8 -40.83 18.07 42.74
CA LEU A 8 -39.42 18.47 42.57
C LEU A 8 -38.73 18.39 43.91
N LEU A 9 -37.62 17.70 44.03
CA LEU A 9 -36.70 17.84 45.15
C LEU A 9 -35.32 18.24 44.61
N VAL A 10 -34.99 19.51 44.82
CA VAL A 10 -33.66 20.08 44.68
C VAL A 10 -32.91 19.81 45.97
N SER A 11 -31.76 19.14 45.86
CA SER A 11 -30.78 19.10 46.94
C SER A 11 -29.44 19.55 46.40
N LEU A 12 -29.05 20.76 46.77
CA LEU A 12 -27.69 21.26 46.73
C LEU A 12 -26.84 20.48 47.72
N ILE A 13 -25.71 19.90 47.27
CA ILE A 13 -24.57 19.62 48.13
C ILE A 13 -23.34 20.21 47.50
N ALA A 14 -22.70 21.10 48.23
CA ALA A 14 -21.45 21.77 47.91
C ALA A 14 -20.24 20.84 48.11
N GLY A 15 -19.31 20.95 47.20
CA GLY A 15 -17.86 20.95 47.36
C GLY A 15 -17.17 19.83 48.08
N CYS A 16 -16.32 19.14 47.31
CA CYS A 16 -14.98 18.76 47.78
C CYS A 16 -14.12 18.44 46.55
N GLY A 17 -12.91 19.04 46.50
CA GLY A 17 -11.96 18.89 45.44
C GLY A 17 -11.58 17.43 45.21
N GLY A 18 -11.90 16.93 44.02
CA GLY A 18 -11.46 15.63 43.53
C GLY A 18 -10.13 15.81 42.82
N LEU A 19 -9.12 15.16 43.38
CA LEU A 19 -7.84 14.84 42.69
C LEU A 19 -8.09 14.22 41.32
N PRO A 20 -7.24 14.43 40.32
CA PRO A 20 -7.39 13.79 39.05
C PRO A 20 -7.21 12.28 39.27
N LEU A 21 -8.25 11.52 39.03
CA LEU A 21 -8.19 10.05 38.93
C LEU A 21 -7.27 9.71 37.76
N SER A 22 -6.04 9.31 38.08
CA SER A 22 -5.21 8.57 37.14
C SER A 22 -5.92 7.24 36.89
N THR A 23 -6.59 7.10 35.76
CA THR A 23 -7.11 5.82 35.31
C THR A 23 -5.92 4.91 34.99
N GLU A 24 -5.43 4.18 35.97
CA GLU A 24 -4.63 2.98 35.72
C GLU A 24 -5.56 1.97 35.04
N VAL A 25 -5.36 1.79 33.75
CA VAL A 25 -6.03 0.74 32.99
C VAL A 25 -5.19 -0.53 33.18
N PRO A 26 -5.78 -1.66 33.61
CA PRO A 26 -5.05 -2.91 33.78
C PRO A 26 -4.33 -3.31 32.49
N GLY A 27 -3.07 -3.78 32.59
CA GLY A 27 -2.32 -4.33 31.47
C GLY A 27 -3.11 -5.53 30.92
N ASN A 28 -3.54 -5.43 29.68
CA ASN A 28 -4.21 -6.50 28.94
C ASN A 28 -3.18 -7.17 28.03
N GLU A 29 -3.30 -8.48 27.79
CA GLU A 29 -2.37 -9.27 26.95
C GLU A 29 -2.16 -8.70 25.55
N ASP A 30 -3.07 -7.84 25.06
CA ASP A 30 -3.02 -7.17 23.75
C ASP A 30 -2.34 -5.77 23.76
N THR A 31 -1.49 -5.48 24.74
CA THR A 31 -0.81 -4.19 24.83
C THR A 31 0.70 -4.33 24.60
N LEU A 32 1.24 -3.51 23.69
CA LEU A 32 2.67 -3.43 23.36
C LEU A 32 3.16 -1.98 23.52
N ALA A 33 4.35 -1.78 24.04
CA ALA A 33 5.01 -0.49 24.08
C ALA A 33 6.33 -0.53 23.30
N LEU A 34 6.57 0.47 22.47
CA LEU A 34 7.84 0.73 21.80
C LEU A 34 8.46 1.97 22.45
N THR A 35 9.73 1.89 22.89
CA THR A 35 10.33 2.97 23.67
C THR A 35 11.74 3.33 23.21
N GLY A 36 12.09 4.62 23.19
CA GLY A 36 13.44 5.12 22.94
C GLY A 36 13.77 5.42 21.48
N ALA A 37 12.83 5.21 20.56
CA ALA A 37 13.06 5.50 19.15
C ALA A 37 12.99 7.01 18.83
N THR A 38 13.64 7.40 17.74
CA THR A 38 13.25 8.62 17.02
C THR A 38 12.02 8.30 16.18
N ILE A 39 10.89 8.94 16.46
CA ILE A 39 9.63 8.71 15.75
C ILE A 39 9.44 9.79 14.69
N TYR A 40 9.17 9.39 13.44
CA TYR A 40 8.66 10.24 12.39
C TYR A 40 7.14 10.00 12.26
N PRO A 41 6.29 10.80 12.91
CA PRO A 41 4.85 10.55 12.96
C PRO A 41 4.18 10.58 11.59
N SER A 42 4.67 11.45 10.72
CA SER A 42 4.29 11.57 9.31
C SER A 42 5.42 12.23 8.52
N PRO A 43 5.38 12.24 7.18
CA PRO A 43 6.40 12.89 6.35
C PRO A 43 6.60 14.39 6.64
N THR A 44 5.57 15.06 7.14
CA THR A 44 5.57 16.52 7.39
C THR A 44 5.66 16.89 8.86
N ALA A 45 5.46 15.94 9.77
CA ALA A 45 5.50 16.20 11.21
C ALA A 45 6.94 16.37 11.72
N VAL A 46 7.05 17.07 12.85
CA VAL A 46 8.31 17.14 13.59
C VAL A 46 8.63 15.79 14.21
N ALA A 47 9.88 15.36 14.12
CA ALA A 47 10.34 14.12 14.72
C ALA A 47 10.24 14.18 16.26
N VAL A 48 9.88 13.06 16.88
CA VAL A 48 9.84 12.91 18.33
C VAL A 48 11.08 12.12 18.76
N ALA A 49 12.02 12.80 19.40
CA ALA A 49 13.19 12.16 19.97
C ALA A 49 12.84 11.41 21.27
N ASP A 50 13.54 10.30 21.55
CA ASP A 50 13.30 9.42 22.70
C ASP A 50 11.80 9.14 22.87
N GLY A 51 11.18 8.74 21.77
CA GLY A 51 9.74 8.58 21.67
C GLY A 51 9.23 7.29 22.30
N VAL A 52 7.96 7.32 22.67
CA VAL A 52 7.19 6.17 23.16
C VAL A 52 5.93 6.03 22.33
N VAL A 53 5.63 4.82 21.90
CA VAL A 53 4.33 4.43 21.32
C VAL A 53 3.72 3.35 22.20
N VAL A 54 2.48 3.58 22.64
CA VAL A 54 1.69 2.57 23.35
C VAL A 54 0.61 2.08 22.41
N ILE A 55 0.58 0.77 22.21
CA ILE A 55 -0.37 0.07 21.35
C ILE A 55 -1.33 -0.71 22.24
N ARG A 56 -2.63 -0.68 21.92
CA ARG A 56 -3.66 -1.44 22.60
C ARG A 56 -4.73 -1.89 21.61
N ALA A 57 -5.08 -3.18 21.66
CA ALA A 57 -6.12 -3.77 20.80
C ALA A 57 -5.93 -3.39 19.32
N GLY A 58 -4.70 -3.53 18.82
CA GLY A 58 -4.36 -3.24 17.42
C GLY A 58 -4.33 -1.77 17.02
N LYS A 59 -4.50 -0.84 17.96
CA LYS A 59 -4.50 0.61 17.73
C LYS A 59 -3.37 1.31 18.46
N ILE A 60 -2.89 2.42 17.91
CA ILE A 60 -2.00 3.34 18.63
C ILE A 60 -2.83 4.09 19.67
N ALA A 61 -2.60 3.79 20.95
CA ALA A 61 -3.29 4.44 22.06
C ALA A 61 -2.65 5.78 22.45
N ALA A 62 -1.32 5.85 22.40
CA ALA A 62 -0.57 7.07 22.69
C ALA A 62 0.76 7.10 21.95
N VAL A 63 1.24 8.28 21.60
CA VAL A 63 2.56 8.54 21.03
C VAL A 63 3.09 9.90 21.52
N GLY A 64 4.37 9.98 21.85
CA GLY A 64 5.01 11.22 22.27
C GLY A 64 6.38 10.97 22.92
N PRO A 65 7.05 12.04 23.41
CA PRO A 65 8.30 11.89 24.16
C PRO A 65 8.12 11.04 25.41
N ARG A 66 9.17 10.30 25.81
CA ARG A 66 9.17 9.44 27.01
C ARG A 66 8.68 10.13 28.28
N GLY A 67 8.98 11.41 28.46
CA GLY A 67 8.53 12.19 29.63
C GLY A 67 7.02 12.50 29.66
N THR A 68 6.31 12.34 28.54
CA THR A 68 4.88 12.68 28.40
C THR A 68 3.96 11.48 28.24
N VAL A 69 4.46 10.37 27.70
CA VAL A 69 3.69 9.14 27.50
C VAL A 69 4.04 8.13 28.58
N LYS A 70 3.05 7.74 29.38
CA LYS A 70 3.21 6.69 30.41
C LYS A 70 3.01 5.31 29.78
N VAL A 71 3.99 4.44 29.95
CA VAL A 71 3.85 3.02 29.63
C VAL A 71 3.13 2.35 30.81
N PRO A 72 2.00 1.67 30.61
CA PRO A 72 1.31 0.96 31.70
C PRO A 72 2.19 -0.13 32.30
N ALA A 73 2.02 -0.40 33.59
CA ALA A 73 2.75 -1.47 34.27
C ALA A 73 2.38 -2.85 33.71
N GLY A 74 3.36 -3.74 33.58
CA GLY A 74 3.15 -5.12 33.10
C GLY A 74 2.97 -5.28 31.59
N VAL A 75 3.16 -4.20 30.81
CA VAL A 75 3.05 -4.24 29.34
C VAL A 75 4.35 -4.76 28.73
N THR A 76 4.23 -5.63 27.73
CA THR A 76 5.36 -6.04 26.89
C THR A 76 6.00 -4.81 26.26
N THR A 77 7.30 -4.61 26.48
CA THR A 77 8.03 -3.44 26.02
C THR A 77 9.18 -3.83 25.11
N VAL A 78 9.22 -3.24 23.93
CA VAL A 78 10.36 -3.35 23.01
C VAL A 78 11.19 -2.07 23.11
N THR A 79 12.46 -2.23 23.44
CA THR A 79 13.41 -1.11 23.50
C THR A 79 13.98 -0.83 22.11
N CYS A 80 13.75 0.39 21.62
CA CYS A 80 14.11 0.85 20.28
C CYS A 80 15.15 1.98 20.33
N ASN A 81 16.06 1.97 21.30
CA ASN A 81 17.10 3.01 21.42
C ASN A 81 17.99 3.04 20.18
N GLY A 82 18.15 4.24 19.60
CA GLY A 82 18.94 4.44 18.37
C GLY A 82 18.25 3.97 17.10
N LEU A 83 17.02 3.48 17.18
CA LEU A 83 16.19 3.08 16.04
C LEU A 83 15.21 4.18 15.62
N PHE A 84 14.65 4.03 14.43
CA PHE A 84 13.75 5.00 13.83
C PHE A 84 12.38 4.36 13.54
N LEU A 85 11.33 5.05 13.89
CA LEU A 85 9.97 4.52 13.86
C LEU A 85 9.10 5.34 12.92
N VAL A 86 8.45 4.65 11.98
CA VAL A 86 7.55 5.22 10.97
C VAL A 86 6.28 4.39 10.88
N ALA A 87 5.26 4.90 10.19
CA ALA A 87 4.06 4.11 9.87
C ALA A 87 4.39 2.92 8.97
N GLY A 88 3.58 1.88 9.05
CA GLY A 88 3.69 0.69 8.21
C GLY A 88 3.66 1.01 6.72
N PHE A 89 4.54 0.38 5.95
CA PHE A 89 4.68 0.64 4.53
C PHE A 89 3.55 0.01 3.73
N GLN A 90 3.14 0.71 2.69
CA GLN A 90 2.15 0.24 1.72
C GLN A 90 2.83 0.12 0.35
N ASN A 91 2.85 -1.09 -0.21
CA ASN A 91 3.34 -1.36 -1.55
C ASN A 91 2.14 -1.42 -2.50
N SER A 92 2.00 -0.40 -3.33
CA SER A 92 0.84 -0.22 -4.20
C SER A 92 0.90 -1.02 -5.50
N HIS A 93 1.94 -1.85 -5.70
CA HIS A 93 2.08 -2.68 -6.90
C HIS A 93 2.90 -3.92 -6.63
N VAL A 94 2.22 -5.05 -6.48
CA VAL A 94 2.81 -6.38 -6.35
C VAL A 94 2.02 -7.39 -7.18
N HIS A 95 2.58 -8.60 -7.34
CA HIS A 95 1.93 -9.76 -7.95
C HIS A 95 2.17 -11.02 -7.11
N PHE A 96 1.21 -11.95 -7.17
CA PHE A 96 1.29 -13.28 -6.58
C PHE A 96 1.16 -14.34 -7.70
N THR A 97 2.02 -14.19 -8.71
CA THR A 97 2.00 -15.01 -9.94
C THR A 97 3.05 -16.12 -9.95
N GLU A 98 3.98 -16.12 -9.00
CA GLU A 98 4.96 -17.18 -8.86
C GLU A 98 4.28 -18.51 -8.44
N PRO A 99 4.77 -19.70 -8.90
CA PRO A 99 4.16 -20.99 -8.57
C PRO A 99 4.00 -21.27 -7.08
N LYS A 100 4.85 -20.68 -6.23
CA LYS A 100 4.78 -20.84 -4.78
C LYS A 100 3.48 -20.31 -4.15
N TRP A 101 2.72 -19.48 -4.85
CA TRP A 101 1.45 -18.93 -4.39
C TRP A 101 0.24 -19.77 -4.82
N GLU A 102 0.41 -20.76 -5.70
CA GLU A 102 -0.69 -21.61 -6.16
C GLU A 102 -1.30 -22.41 -5.01
N GLY A 103 -2.63 -22.49 -4.99
CA GLY A 103 -3.35 -23.25 -3.96
C GLY A 103 -3.24 -22.65 -2.55
N ALA A 104 -3.17 -21.34 -2.41
CA ALA A 104 -3.06 -20.65 -1.11
C ALA A 104 -4.17 -21.04 -0.12
N GLU A 105 -5.30 -21.56 -0.60
CA GLU A 105 -6.39 -22.07 0.24
C GLU A 105 -5.95 -23.25 1.14
N THR A 106 -5.08 -24.13 0.61
CA THR A 106 -4.72 -25.40 1.25
C THR A 106 -3.25 -25.53 1.63
N GLN A 107 -2.40 -24.59 1.21
CA GLN A 107 -0.98 -24.62 1.59
C GLN A 107 -0.79 -24.51 3.11
N PRO A 108 0.27 -25.12 3.69
CA PRO A 108 0.57 -24.97 5.12
C PRO A 108 0.73 -23.49 5.52
N ALA A 109 0.08 -23.07 6.60
CA ALA A 109 0.10 -21.68 7.07
C ALA A 109 1.51 -21.18 7.38
N ALA A 110 2.37 -22.02 7.94
CA ALA A 110 3.77 -21.69 8.21
C ALA A 110 4.56 -21.40 6.92
N GLN A 111 4.30 -22.17 5.84
CA GLN A 111 4.93 -21.96 4.54
C GLN A 111 4.50 -20.62 3.92
N LEU A 112 3.18 -20.34 3.88
CA LEU A 112 2.67 -19.06 3.38
C LEU A 112 3.20 -17.88 4.19
N SER A 113 3.26 -18.02 5.52
CA SER A 113 3.80 -16.97 6.41
C SER A 113 5.28 -16.69 6.12
N ALA A 114 6.11 -17.73 5.92
CA ALA A 114 7.51 -17.56 5.57
C ALA A 114 7.70 -16.92 4.19
N GLN A 115 6.89 -17.30 3.20
CA GLN A 115 6.91 -16.70 1.86
C GLN A 115 6.51 -15.22 1.88
N LEU A 116 5.47 -14.85 2.68
CA LEU A 116 5.05 -13.46 2.85
C LEU A 116 6.06 -12.65 3.65
N GLU A 117 6.74 -13.28 4.61
CA GLU A 117 7.83 -12.65 5.35
C GLU A 117 8.99 -12.29 4.42
N ASP A 118 9.45 -13.24 3.61
CA ASP A 118 10.55 -13.05 2.67
C ASP A 118 10.24 -11.98 1.60
N MET A 119 9.05 -12.03 1.02
CA MET A 119 8.66 -11.10 -0.05
C MET A 119 8.30 -9.70 0.46
N LEU A 120 7.68 -9.57 1.64
CA LEU A 120 6.98 -8.34 2.04
C LEU A 120 7.29 -7.90 3.48
N LEU A 121 7.08 -8.76 4.48
CA LEU A 121 7.09 -8.30 5.87
C LEU A 121 8.47 -7.89 6.36
N ARG A 122 9.53 -8.57 5.92
CA ARG A 122 10.91 -8.19 6.23
C ARG A 122 11.32 -6.80 5.69
N TRP A 123 10.57 -6.29 4.73
CA TRP A 123 10.74 -4.98 4.10
C TRP A 123 9.81 -3.90 4.67
N GLY A 124 9.12 -4.19 5.78
CA GLY A 124 8.23 -3.23 6.43
C GLY A 124 6.84 -3.10 5.81
N VAL A 125 6.51 -3.94 4.83
CA VAL A 125 5.25 -3.84 4.10
C VAL A 125 4.11 -4.43 4.92
N THR A 126 3.17 -3.60 5.34
CA THR A 126 1.97 -3.98 6.11
C THR A 126 0.70 -4.01 5.27
N THR A 127 0.72 -3.37 4.10
CA THR A 127 -0.40 -3.36 3.13
C THR A 127 0.15 -3.47 1.72
N VAL A 128 -0.52 -4.27 0.88
CA VAL A 128 -0.19 -4.42 -0.55
C VAL A 128 -1.42 -4.22 -1.43
N VAL A 129 -1.17 -3.78 -2.67
CA VAL A 129 -2.12 -3.88 -3.78
C VAL A 129 -1.57 -4.87 -4.79
N ASP A 130 -2.20 -6.02 -4.88
CA ASP A 130 -1.99 -6.98 -5.95
C ASP A 130 -2.70 -6.49 -7.22
N THR A 131 -1.93 -6.22 -8.26
CA THR A 131 -2.42 -5.61 -9.49
C THR A 131 -2.63 -6.60 -10.64
N GLY A 132 -2.55 -7.90 -10.36
CA GLY A 132 -2.76 -8.89 -11.42
C GLY A 132 -2.42 -10.32 -11.04
N SER A 133 -3.28 -10.97 -10.25
CA SER A 133 -3.16 -12.37 -9.86
C SER A 133 -4.52 -13.08 -9.98
N LEU A 134 -4.57 -14.39 -9.72
CA LEU A 134 -5.84 -15.11 -9.70
C LEU A 134 -6.70 -14.67 -8.51
N LEU A 135 -7.83 -14.01 -8.77
CA LEU A 135 -8.69 -13.42 -7.76
C LEU A 135 -9.07 -14.43 -6.65
N ALA A 136 -9.54 -15.61 -7.01
CA ALA A 136 -9.96 -16.62 -6.04
C ALA A 136 -8.82 -17.02 -5.08
N ASN A 137 -7.61 -17.18 -5.60
CA ASN A 137 -6.42 -17.49 -4.80
C ASN A 137 -6.04 -16.36 -3.84
N MET A 138 -6.14 -15.11 -4.32
CA MET A 138 -5.87 -13.94 -3.48
C MET A 138 -6.91 -13.75 -2.39
N LEU A 139 -8.19 -14.01 -2.67
CA LEU A 139 -9.25 -13.96 -1.67
C LEU A 139 -9.05 -15.03 -0.59
N ALA A 140 -8.64 -16.24 -0.98
CA ALA A 140 -8.33 -17.32 -0.04
C ALA A 140 -7.13 -16.96 0.86
N LEU A 141 -6.03 -16.47 0.27
CA LEU A 141 -4.85 -16.01 1.03
C LEU A 141 -5.22 -14.89 2.00
N ARG A 142 -5.97 -13.89 1.53
CA ARG A 142 -6.45 -12.78 2.36
C ARG A 142 -7.30 -13.28 3.54
N ALA A 143 -8.25 -14.17 3.30
CA ALA A 143 -9.09 -14.71 4.36
C ALA A 143 -8.28 -15.39 5.46
N ARG A 144 -7.25 -16.16 5.11
CA ARG A 144 -6.34 -16.81 6.07
C ARG A 144 -5.47 -15.83 6.83
N ILE A 145 -5.06 -14.72 6.20
CA ILE A 145 -4.34 -13.64 6.88
C ILE A 145 -5.26 -12.89 7.85
N GLU A 146 -6.48 -12.56 7.42
CA GLU A 146 -7.44 -11.83 8.26
C GLU A 146 -7.96 -12.67 9.45
N SER A 147 -8.01 -14.00 9.32
CA SER A 147 -8.32 -14.90 10.45
C SER A 147 -7.16 -15.05 11.45
N GLY A 148 -5.96 -14.58 11.11
CA GLY A 148 -4.75 -14.76 11.92
C GLY A 148 -4.07 -16.11 11.74
N GLU A 149 -4.57 -16.99 10.85
CA GLU A 149 -3.95 -18.28 10.54
C GLU A 149 -2.59 -18.11 9.84
N VAL A 150 -2.49 -17.14 8.93
CA VAL A 150 -1.28 -16.81 8.19
C VAL A 150 -0.80 -15.41 8.57
N ARG A 151 0.49 -15.27 8.91
CA ARG A 151 1.10 -13.94 9.07
C ARG A 151 1.34 -13.33 7.71
N GLY A 152 0.81 -12.13 7.50
CA GLY A 152 0.94 -11.45 6.21
C GLY A 152 0.49 -10.00 6.27
N PRO A 153 0.69 -9.23 5.19
CA PRO A 153 0.18 -7.88 5.06
C PRO A 153 -1.34 -7.90 4.80
N ARG A 154 -1.97 -6.76 4.92
CA ARG A 154 -3.30 -6.55 4.36
C ARG A 154 -3.21 -6.58 2.82
N ILE A 155 -4.11 -7.29 2.16
CA ILE A 155 -4.12 -7.45 0.70
C ILE A 155 -5.35 -6.76 0.11
N LEU A 156 -5.12 -5.84 -0.82
CA LEU A 156 -6.09 -5.38 -1.81
C LEU A 156 -5.75 -6.07 -3.13
N THR A 157 -6.73 -6.47 -3.93
CA THR A 157 -6.48 -7.20 -5.18
C THR A 157 -7.33 -6.69 -6.34
N ALA A 158 -6.74 -6.65 -7.54
CA ALA A 158 -7.42 -6.36 -8.80
C ALA A 158 -8.04 -7.62 -9.43
N GLY A 159 -7.54 -8.78 -9.08
CA GLY A 159 -7.80 -9.97 -9.89
C GLY A 159 -7.09 -9.91 -11.24
N THR A 160 -7.67 -10.52 -12.27
CA THR A 160 -7.05 -10.61 -13.60
C THR A 160 -7.19 -9.28 -14.36
N PRO A 161 -6.09 -8.70 -14.87
CA PRO A 161 -6.14 -7.46 -15.66
C PRO A 161 -6.96 -7.60 -16.95
N LEU A 162 -7.53 -6.50 -17.44
CA LEU A 162 -8.14 -6.41 -18.76
C LEU A 162 -7.09 -5.94 -19.77
N TYR A 163 -6.97 -6.67 -20.86
CA TYR A 163 -6.01 -6.39 -21.95
C TYR A 163 -6.75 -5.85 -23.18
N PRO A 164 -6.06 -5.13 -24.11
CA PRO A 164 -6.62 -4.78 -25.41
C PRO A 164 -7.05 -6.04 -26.19
N GLU A 165 -8.03 -5.91 -27.07
CA GLU A 165 -8.29 -6.98 -28.05
C GLU A 165 -7.02 -7.34 -28.83
N ASN A 166 -6.65 -8.61 -28.89
CA ASN A 166 -5.37 -9.11 -29.42
C ASN A 166 -4.12 -8.52 -28.72
N GLY A 167 -4.27 -7.96 -27.53
CA GLY A 167 -3.25 -7.20 -26.82
C GLY A 167 -2.67 -7.90 -25.60
N ILE A 168 -2.72 -9.22 -25.48
CA ILE A 168 -1.98 -9.91 -24.42
C ILE A 168 -0.49 -9.65 -24.63
N PRO A 169 0.24 -9.14 -23.61
CA PRO A 169 1.67 -8.84 -23.73
C PRO A 169 2.49 -10.04 -24.21
N TYR A 170 3.49 -9.79 -25.06
CA TYR A 170 4.31 -10.86 -25.64
C TYR A 170 4.99 -11.70 -24.54
N TYR A 171 5.49 -11.06 -23.47
CA TYR A 171 6.15 -11.76 -22.37
C TYR A 171 5.21 -12.67 -21.57
N LEU A 172 3.92 -12.34 -21.48
CA LEU A 172 2.91 -13.24 -20.88
C LEU A 172 2.60 -14.42 -21.82
N ARG A 173 2.54 -14.17 -23.14
CA ARG A 173 2.34 -15.26 -24.12
C ARG A 173 3.50 -16.22 -24.16
N GLU A 174 4.73 -15.76 -23.89
CA GLU A 174 5.92 -16.58 -23.83
C GLU A 174 6.05 -17.36 -22.52
N SER A 175 5.50 -16.84 -21.41
CA SER A 175 5.66 -17.41 -20.07
C SER A 175 4.47 -18.27 -19.61
N LEU A 176 3.25 -17.96 -20.06
CA LEU A 176 2.06 -18.66 -19.61
C LEU A 176 1.76 -19.92 -20.45
N PRO A 177 1.21 -20.98 -19.84
CA PRO A 177 0.72 -22.13 -20.58
C PRO A 177 -0.31 -21.71 -21.64
N PRO A 178 -0.27 -22.28 -22.88
CA PRO A 178 -1.20 -21.93 -23.95
C PRO A 178 -2.69 -22.04 -23.55
N ALA A 179 -3.03 -22.96 -22.64
CA ALA A 179 -4.39 -23.15 -22.14
C ALA A 179 -4.90 -21.98 -21.27
N VAL A 180 -4.00 -21.15 -20.70
CA VAL A 180 -4.35 -20.00 -19.85
C VAL A 180 -4.66 -18.77 -20.69
N LEU A 181 -4.00 -18.60 -21.83
CA LEU A 181 -4.11 -17.38 -22.65
C LEU A 181 -5.57 -17.05 -23.08
N PRO A 182 -6.41 -18.01 -23.48
CA PRO A 182 -7.81 -17.74 -23.82
C PRO A 182 -8.69 -17.31 -22.62
N LEU A 183 -8.21 -17.51 -21.38
CA LEU A 183 -8.92 -17.14 -20.17
C LEU A 183 -8.64 -15.69 -19.76
N LEU A 184 -7.64 -15.05 -20.36
CA LEU A 184 -7.31 -13.64 -20.05
C LEU A 184 -8.35 -12.71 -20.70
N PRO A 185 -8.88 -11.73 -19.95
CA PRO A 185 -9.92 -10.83 -20.45
C PRO A 185 -9.40 -9.89 -21.54
N THR A 186 -9.93 -10.01 -22.74
CA THR A 186 -9.62 -9.14 -23.91
C THR A 186 -10.92 -8.59 -24.51
N PRO A 187 -11.66 -7.70 -23.78
CA PRO A 187 -12.93 -7.20 -24.24
C PRO A 187 -12.81 -6.42 -25.56
N LYS A 188 -13.81 -6.63 -26.45
CA LYS A 188 -13.89 -5.97 -27.76
C LYS A 188 -14.78 -4.74 -27.73
N THR A 189 -15.76 -4.73 -26.83
CA THR A 189 -16.75 -3.66 -26.71
C THR A 189 -16.76 -3.08 -25.30
N GLY A 190 -17.33 -1.88 -25.16
CA GLY A 190 -17.52 -1.26 -23.84
C GLY A 190 -18.43 -2.10 -22.93
N ASP A 191 -19.48 -2.71 -23.49
CA ASP A 191 -20.41 -3.55 -22.72
C ASP A 191 -19.70 -4.80 -22.15
N GLU A 192 -18.87 -5.45 -22.97
CA GLU A 192 -18.05 -6.57 -22.50
C GLU A 192 -17.09 -6.14 -21.39
N ALA A 193 -16.42 -4.99 -21.55
CA ALA A 193 -15.48 -4.47 -20.57
C ALA A 193 -16.17 -4.13 -19.23
N ALA A 194 -17.31 -3.45 -19.29
CA ALA A 194 -18.11 -3.16 -18.12
C ALA A 194 -18.62 -4.43 -17.42
N ALA A 195 -19.09 -5.43 -18.17
CA ALA A 195 -19.56 -6.70 -17.62
C ALA A 195 -18.42 -7.46 -16.91
N ILE A 196 -17.20 -7.49 -17.48
CA ILE A 196 -16.02 -8.11 -16.86
C ILE A 196 -15.63 -7.37 -15.59
N ALA A 197 -15.55 -6.04 -15.62
CA ALA A 197 -15.25 -5.21 -14.46
C ALA A 197 -16.26 -5.44 -13.33
N SER A 198 -17.56 -5.40 -13.64
CA SER A 198 -18.65 -5.67 -12.68
C SER A 198 -18.49 -7.05 -12.03
N LYS A 199 -18.26 -8.08 -12.84
CA LYS A 199 -18.09 -9.46 -12.38
C LYS A 199 -16.89 -9.59 -11.40
N GLN A 200 -15.74 -9.00 -11.72
CA GLN A 200 -14.57 -9.06 -10.85
C GLN A 200 -14.80 -8.33 -9.52
N ILE A 201 -15.43 -7.15 -9.57
CA ILE A 201 -15.75 -6.36 -8.38
C ILE A 201 -16.75 -7.10 -7.49
N GLN A 202 -17.82 -7.67 -8.08
CA GLN A 202 -18.80 -8.48 -7.35
C GLN A 202 -18.18 -9.74 -6.75
N ALA A 203 -17.17 -10.29 -7.39
CA ALA A 203 -16.41 -11.44 -6.87
C ALA A 203 -15.42 -11.06 -5.76
N GLY A 204 -15.25 -9.77 -5.45
CA GLY A 204 -14.45 -9.30 -4.32
C GLY A 204 -13.15 -8.58 -4.68
N ALA A 205 -12.96 -8.18 -5.94
CA ALA A 205 -11.84 -7.30 -6.32
C ALA A 205 -12.00 -5.91 -5.67
N ASP A 206 -10.90 -5.36 -5.17
CA ASP A 206 -10.84 -4.07 -4.48
C ASP A 206 -10.56 -2.92 -5.43
N VAL A 207 -9.85 -3.21 -6.51
CA VAL A 207 -9.46 -2.28 -7.58
C VAL A 207 -9.61 -2.98 -8.92
N LEU A 208 -9.53 -2.20 -10.01
CA LEU A 208 -9.50 -2.75 -11.37
C LEU A 208 -8.13 -2.47 -12.00
N LYS A 209 -7.58 -3.40 -12.78
CA LYS A 209 -6.35 -3.20 -13.57
C LYS A 209 -6.63 -3.31 -15.05
N LEU A 210 -6.18 -2.31 -15.80
CA LEU A 210 -6.20 -2.26 -17.27
C LEU A 210 -4.78 -2.27 -17.84
N PHE A 211 -4.64 -2.74 -19.06
CA PHE A 211 -3.50 -2.48 -19.93
C PHE A 211 -3.96 -1.49 -21.01
N THR A 212 -3.85 -0.19 -20.75
CA THR A 212 -4.22 0.84 -21.75
C THR A 212 -3.20 0.94 -22.88
N GLY A 213 -1.97 0.45 -22.66
CA GLY A 213 -0.97 0.16 -23.67
C GLY A 213 -0.29 -1.16 -23.36
N SER A 214 -0.20 -2.05 -24.32
CA SER A 214 0.34 -3.40 -24.14
C SER A 214 1.44 -3.72 -25.13
N TRP A 215 2.60 -4.18 -24.67
CA TRP A 215 3.69 -4.66 -25.51
C TRP A 215 3.31 -5.98 -26.19
N VAL A 216 2.74 -5.91 -27.40
CA VAL A 216 2.34 -7.10 -28.18
C VAL A 216 3.50 -7.76 -28.90
N GLU A 217 4.53 -7.02 -29.20
CA GLU A 217 5.81 -7.46 -29.76
C GLU A 217 6.91 -6.55 -29.19
N ARG A 218 8.19 -6.98 -29.28
CA ARG A 218 9.32 -6.12 -28.92
C ARG A 218 9.30 -4.84 -29.77
N GLY A 219 9.24 -3.70 -29.12
CA GLY A 219 9.17 -2.39 -29.77
C GLY A 219 7.79 -1.99 -30.33
N LYS A 220 6.73 -2.77 -30.07
CA LYS A 220 5.38 -2.47 -30.54
C LYS A 220 4.35 -2.51 -29.41
N VAL A 221 3.81 -1.35 -29.07
CA VAL A 221 2.71 -1.19 -28.12
C VAL A 221 1.37 -1.14 -28.87
N LEU A 222 0.41 -1.90 -28.43
CA LEU A 222 -0.98 -1.86 -28.88
C LEU A 222 -1.81 -1.14 -27.81
N PRO A 223 -2.36 0.07 -28.10
CA PRO A 223 -3.25 0.74 -27.16
C PRO A 223 -4.62 0.04 -27.10
N MET A 224 -5.23 0.04 -25.91
CA MET A 224 -6.63 -0.36 -25.74
C MET A 224 -7.54 0.66 -26.43
N SER A 225 -8.67 0.22 -26.96
CA SER A 225 -9.71 1.13 -27.44
C SER A 225 -10.20 2.03 -26.30
N ALA A 226 -10.13 3.36 -26.48
CA ALA A 226 -10.52 4.31 -25.43
C ALA A 226 -11.98 4.14 -24.94
N PRO A 227 -12.99 3.87 -25.81
CA PRO A 227 -14.33 3.54 -25.36
C PRO A 227 -14.42 2.28 -24.49
N VAL A 228 -13.60 1.26 -24.78
CA VAL A 228 -13.51 0.01 -23.98
C VAL A 228 -12.89 0.30 -22.61
N ALA A 229 -11.76 0.97 -22.57
CA ALA A 229 -11.11 1.38 -21.32
C ALA A 229 -12.03 2.26 -20.47
N ARG A 230 -12.73 3.20 -21.12
CA ARG A 230 -13.66 4.11 -20.45
C ARG A 230 -14.84 3.37 -19.82
N ALA A 231 -15.44 2.43 -20.53
CA ALA A 231 -16.58 1.65 -20.01
C ALA A 231 -16.18 0.81 -18.79
N ALA A 232 -14.99 0.17 -18.81
CA ALA A 232 -14.45 -0.55 -17.66
C ALA A 232 -14.22 0.38 -16.46
N SER A 233 -13.64 1.56 -16.70
CA SER A 233 -13.34 2.54 -15.65
C SER A 233 -14.63 3.13 -15.06
N ASP A 234 -15.59 3.51 -15.88
CA ASP A 234 -16.88 4.06 -15.42
C ASP A 234 -17.66 3.01 -14.60
N GLU A 235 -17.57 1.71 -14.95
CA GLU A 235 -18.13 0.62 -14.15
C GLU A 235 -17.45 0.52 -12.78
N ALA A 236 -16.11 0.51 -12.73
CA ALA A 236 -15.37 0.46 -11.49
C ALA A 236 -15.71 1.67 -10.59
N HIS A 237 -15.76 2.87 -11.16
CA HIS A 237 -16.10 4.09 -10.44
C HIS A 237 -17.54 4.07 -9.89
N ARG A 238 -18.51 3.48 -10.60
CA ARG A 238 -19.88 3.28 -10.08
C ARG A 238 -19.91 2.43 -8.80
N HIS A 239 -18.94 1.54 -8.63
CA HIS A 239 -18.75 0.73 -7.43
C HIS A 239 -17.77 1.36 -6.42
N GLY A 240 -17.32 2.60 -6.64
CA GLY A 240 -16.35 3.28 -5.78
C GLY A 240 -14.94 2.65 -5.79
N LYS A 241 -14.58 1.94 -6.88
CA LYS A 241 -13.28 1.27 -7.02
C LYS A 241 -12.33 2.08 -7.87
N LEU A 242 -11.05 2.10 -7.46
CA LEU A 242 -9.98 2.74 -8.22
C LEU A 242 -9.56 1.86 -9.42
N VAL A 243 -9.13 2.53 -10.48
CA VAL A 243 -8.66 1.90 -11.71
C VAL A 243 -7.16 2.16 -11.88
N PHE A 244 -6.41 1.10 -12.05
CA PHE A 244 -4.98 1.10 -12.34
C PHE A 244 -4.75 0.82 -13.83
N SER A 245 -3.70 1.41 -14.41
CA SER A 245 -3.33 1.11 -15.79
C SER A 245 -1.85 0.93 -16.01
N HIS A 246 -1.49 -0.11 -16.75
CA HIS A 246 -0.20 -0.26 -17.44
C HIS A 246 -0.33 0.43 -18.81
N ALA A 247 0.40 1.53 -19.02
CA ALA A 247 0.26 2.36 -20.21
C ALA A 247 1.36 2.13 -21.26
N SER A 248 2.54 1.72 -20.86
CA SER A 248 3.75 1.48 -21.64
C SER A 248 4.32 2.71 -22.36
N ASN A 249 3.49 3.53 -23.01
CA ASN A 249 3.90 4.69 -23.80
C ASN A 249 2.84 5.80 -23.79
N ILE A 250 3.12 6.90 -24.52
CA ILE A 250 2.21 8.06 -24.61
C ILE A 250 0.84 7.66 -25.19
N ALA A 251 0.75 6.78 -26.16
CA ALA A 251 -0.54 6.36 -26.72
C ALA A 251 -1.39 5.64 -25.66
N GLY A 252 -0.78 4.78 -24.86
CA GLY A 252 -1.46 4.13 -23.73
C GLY A 252 -1.81 5.12 -22.61
N LEU A 253 -0.97 6.12 -22.35
CA LEU A 253 -1.27 7.20 -21.39
C LEU A 253 -2.47 8.03 -21.85
N GLU A 254 -2.57 8.36 -23.14
CA GLU A 254 -3.72 9.08 -23.68
C GLU A 254 -5.03 8.30 -23.44
N VAL A 255 -5.02 7.00 -23.69
CA VAL A 255 -6.17 6.14 -23.38
C VAL A 255 -6.47 6.15 -21.87
N ALA A 256 -5.46 6.06 -21.01
CA ALA A 256 -5.64 6.11 -19.56
C ALA A 256 -6.26 7.45 -19.10
N LEU A 257 -5.83 8.56 -19.68
CA LEU A 257 -6.36 9.90 -19.38
C LEU A 257 -7.82 10.04 -19.84
N GLU A 258 -8.15 9.59 -21.06
CA GLU A 258 -9.51 9.59 -21.56
C GLU A 258 -10.45 8.68 -20.75
N ALA A 259 -9.95 7.54 -20.33
CA ALA A 259 -10.67 6.59 -19.47
C ALA A 259 -10.76 7.04 -18.00
N ARG A 260 -10.13 8.16 -17.61
CA ARG A 260 -10.07 8.65 -16.24
C ARG A 260 -9.51 7.61 -15.26
N VAL A 261 -8.45 6.92 -15.69
CA VAL A 261 -7.71 6.00 -14.81
C VAL A 261 -7.18 6.76 -13.60
N ASP A 262 -7.21 6.12 -12.44
CA ASP A 262 -6.85 6.72 -11.16
C ASP A 262 -5.38 6.61 -10.83
N VAL A 263 -4.73 5.52 -11.25
CA VAL A 263 -3.34 5.19 -10.91
C VAL A 263 -2.62 4.69 -12.16
N LEU A 264 -1.59 5.43 -12.56
CA LEU A 264 -0.64 4.96 -13.55
C LEU A 264 0.30 3.96 -12.85
N ALA A 265 0.16 2.70 -13.21
CA ALA A 265 0.97 1.61 -12.68
C ALA A 265 2.14 1.40 -13.62
N HIS A 266 3.31 1.76 -13.17
CA HIS A 266 4.58 2.03 -13.82
C HIS A 266 4.68 3.45 -14.40
N ALA A 267 5.89 4.02 -14.35
CA ALA A 267 6.30 5.07 -15.28
C ALA A 267 6.28 4.51 -16.71
N LEU A 268 6.33 5.36 -17.73
CA LEU A 268 6.26 4.89 -19.10
C LEU A 268 7.58 4.25 -19.55
N ASP A 269 7.52 3.05 -20.12
CA ASP A 269 8.68 2.37 -20.71
C ASP A 269 9.24 3.15 -21.91
N ASP A 270 8.36 3.85 -22.62
CA ASP A 270 8.67 4.73 -23.74
C ASP A 270 7.97 6.07 -23.52
N ASP A 271 8.71 7.04 -22.99
CA ASP A 271 8.25 8.37 -22.66
C ASP A 271 8.40 9.40 -23.82
N ARG A 272 8.77 8.93 -25.01
CA ARG A 272 8.93 9.82 -26.17
C ARG A 272 7.64 10.59 -26.43
N GLY A 273 7.72 11.90 -26.26
CA GLY A 273 6.57 12.81 -26.34
C GLY A 273 6.01 13.23 -24.99
N TRP A 274 6.56 12.73 -23.85
CA TRP A 274 6.22 13.23 -22.53
C TRP A 274 6.45 14.74 -22.43
N ASN A 275 5.48 15.46 -21.89
CA ASN A 275 5.55 16.92 -21.79
C ASN A 275 4.63 17.46 -20.67
N GLU A 276 4.68 18.77 -20.43
CA GLU A 276 3.89 19.45 -19.39
C GLU A 276 2.36 19.31 -19.54
N SER A 277 1.87 19.11 -20.76
CA SER A 277 0.43 18.90 -20.98
C SER A 277 -0.04 17.56 -20.35
N HIS A 278 0.77 16.50 -20.50
CA HIS A 278 0.47 15.21 -19.86
C HIS A 278 0.45 15.35 -18.32
N ILE A 279 1.46 16.01 -17.75
CA ILE A 279 1.54 16.30 -16.31
C ILE A 279 0.29 17.06 -15.83
N SER A 280 -0.09 18.10 -16.55
CA SER A 280 -1.25 18.94 -16.22
C SER A 280 -2.55 18.15 -16.25
N ARG A 281 -2.74 17.29 -17.26
CA ARG A 281 -3.93 16.44 -17.41
C ARG A 281 -3.98 15.33 -16.37
N MET A 282 -2.84 14.68 -16.06
CA MET A 282 -2.76 13.70 -14.98
C MET A 282 -3.16 14.33 -13.63
N LYS A 283 -2.66 15.54 -13.35
CA LYS A 283 -3.02 16.28 -12.13
C LYS A 283 -4.50 16.67 -12.12
N ALA A 284 -5.04 17.13 -13.24
CA ALA A 284 -6.47 17.46 -13.36
C ALA A 284 -7.35 16.23 -13.10
N ASN A 285 -6.94 15.06 -13.56
CA ASN A 285 -7.59 13.78 -13.28
C ASN A 285 -7.27 13.21 -11.88
N ARG A 286 -6.44 13.89 -11.09
CA ARG A 286 -5.94 13.39 -9.80
C ARG A 286 -5.33 11.99 -9.93
N MET A 287 -4.70 11.69 -11.05
CA MET A 287 -4.02 10.42 -11.30
C MET A 287 -2.77 10.33 -10.43
N SER A 288 -2.60 9.24 -9.70
CA SER A 288 -1.35 8.94 -9.00
C SER A 288 -0.41 8.18 -9.92
N MET A 289 0.89 8.19 -9.64
CA MET A 289 1.88 7.39 -10.37
C MET A 289 2.60 6.45 -9.41
N ILE A 290 2.75 5.18 -9.80
CA ILE A 290 3.62 4.21 -9.15
C ILE A 290 4.86 4.04 -10.04
N PRO A 291 6.06 4.47 -9.62
CA PRO A 291 7.22 4.48 -10.52
C PRO A 291 7.71 3.10 -10.94
N THR A 292 7.87 2.17 -9.99
CA THR A 292 8.52 0.86 -10.18
C THR A 292 9.85 0.96 -10.93
N LEU A 293 10.70 1.89 -10.52
CA LEU A 293 11.94 2.23 -11.22
C LEU A 293 12.92 1.05 -11.31
N LYS A 294 12.92 0.17 -10.30
CA LYS A 294 13.74 -1.04 -10.29
C LYS A 294 13.41 -1.97 -11.47
N LEU A 295 12.15 -2.01 -11.94
CA LEU A 295 11.75 -2.76 -13.14
C LEU A 295 12.59 -2.34 -14.36
N PHE A 296 13.01 -1.08 -14.41
CA PHE A 296 13.79 -0.48 -15.49
C PHE A 296 15.27 -0.33 -15.13
N GLY A 297 15.68 -0.81 -13.95
CA GLY A 297 17.07 -0.72 -13.47
C GLY A 297 18.05 -1.36 -14.44
N GLY A 298 19.21 -0.70 -14.63
CA GLY A 298 20.25 -1.14 -15.56
C GLY A 298 19.93 -0.98 -17.05
N GLN A 299 18.78 -0.41 -17.41
CA GLN A 299 18.40 -0.13 -18.79
C GLN A 299 18.95 1.23 -19.23
N SER A 300 19.21 1.38 -20.54
CA SER A 300 19.72 2.65 -21.11
C SER A 300 18.73 3.81 -20.97
N PHE A 301 17.47 3.54 -20.75
CA PHE A 301 16.39 4.51 -20.61
C PHE A 301 16.01 4.84 -19.15
N THR A 302 16.65 4.20 -18.16
CA THR A 302 16.36 4.46 -16.72
C THR A 302 16.44 5.94 -16.36
N ASN A 303 17.40 6.68 -16.92
CA ASN A 303 17.54 8.12 -16.67
C ASN A 303 16.33 8.93 -17.17
N TYR A 304 15.74 8.56 -18.30
CA TYR A 304 14.55 9.23 -18.83
C TYR A 304 13.34 8.99 -17.94
N ILE A 305 13.15 7.75 -17.51
CA ILE A 305 12.06 7.38 -16.60
C ILE A 305 12.21 8.09 -15.24
N GLN A 306 13.42 8.20 -14.71
CA GLN A 306 13.68 9.00 -13.49
C GLN A 306 13.32 10.48 -13.71
N GLN A 307 13.60 11.05 -14.89
CA GLN A 307 13.21 12.43 -15.21
C GLN A 307 11.69 12.59 -15.30
N GLU A 308 10.99 11.65 -15.93
CA GLU A 308 9.53 11.60 -15.97
C GLU A 308 8.93 11.65 -14.55
N VAL A 309 9.34 10.70 -13.69
CA VAL A 309 8.89 10.63 -12.30
C VAL A 309 9.23 11.91 -11.53
N GLY A 310 10.46 12.41 -11.69
CA GLY A 310 10.92 13.63 -11.02
C GLY A 310 10.16 14.88 -11.47
N THR A 311 9.83 15.02 -12.76
CA THR A 311 9.05 16.14 -13.26
C THR A 311 7.62 16.10 -12.78
N TYR A 312 7.00 14.92 -12.76
CA TYR A 312 5.67 14.72 -12.21
C TYR A 312 5.61 15.05 -10.70
N ALA A 313 6.55 14.53 -9.92
CA ALA A 313 6.65 14.79 -8.48
C ALA A 313 6.91 16.27 -8.14
N ARG A 314 7.78 16.96 -8.91
CA ARG A 314 8.04 18.40 -8.73
C ARG A 314 6.84 19.26 -9.07
N ALA A 315 6.04 18.84 -10.02
CA ALA A 315 4.78 19.50 -10.37
C ALA A 315 3.66 19.28 -9.33
N GLY A 316 3.93 18.53 -8.26
CA GLY A 316 2.97 18.19 -7.20
C GLY A 316 2.06 17.00 -7.56
N GLY A 317 2.47 16.16 -8.51
CA GLY A 317 1.84 14.87 -8.77
C GLY A 317 2.03 13.90 -7.59
N GLN A 318 1.02 13.10 -7.30
CA GLN A 318 1.07 12.13 -6.21
C GLN A 318 1.83 10.88 -6.65
N ILE A 319 2.87 10.53 -5.90
CA ILE A 319 3.64 9.30 -6.09
C ILE A 319 3.21 8.28 -5.03
N LEU A 320 2.94 7.05 -5.45
CA LEU A 320 2.73 5.89 -4.59
C LEU A 320 3.92 4.95 -4.75
N PHE A 321 4.37 4.36 -3.66
CA PHE A 321 5.43 3.35 -3.72
C PHE A 321 4.89 2.03 -4.29
N GLY A 322 5.68 1.39 -5.15
CA GLY A 322 5.41 0.05 -5.67
C GLY A 322 6.68 -0.57 -6.24
N THR A 323 6.79 -1.88 -6.22
CA THR A 323 8.01 -2.61 -6.56
C THR A 323 7.88 -3.56 -7.74
N ASP A 324 6.66 -3.94 -8.11
CA ASP A 324 6.38 -4.99 -9.08
C ASP A 324 6.96 -6.39 -8.70
N VAL A 325 7.19 -6.61 -7.38
CA VAL A 325 7.63 -7.93 -6.91
C VAL A 325 6.55 -8.97 -7.13
N GLY A 326 6.98 -10.18 -7.46
CA GLY A 326 6.12 -11.26 -7.94
C GLY A 326 6.12 -11.35 -9.48
N PHE A 327 6.37 -10.25 -10.19
CA PHE A 327 6.93 -10.22 -11.54
C PHE A 327 8.47 -10.16 -11.46
N LEU A 328 9.02 -9.22 -10.67
CA LEU A 328 10.41 -9.25 -10.24
C LEU A 328 10.57 -10.26 -9.10
N THR A 329 11.57 -11.13 -9.20
CA THR A 329 11.88 -12.16 -8.19
C THR A 329 12.93 -11.72 -7.17
N ASP A 330 13.59 -10.61 -7.39
CA ASP A 330 14.41 -9.93 -6.39
C ASP A 330 13.55 -8.97 -5.56
N TYR A 331 13.31 -9.35 -4.30
CA TYR A 331 12.38 -8.66 -3.41
C TYR A 331 13.01 -7.47 -2.66
N ASP A 332 14.33 -7.26 -2.75
CA ASP A 332 15.00 -6.14 -2.08
C ASP A 332 14.58 -4.79 -2.69
N PRO A 333 13.91 -3.89 -1.94
CA PRO A 333 13.47 -2.59 -2.46
C PRO A 333 14.55 -1.51 -2.43
N SER A 334 15.77 -1.81 -1.98
CA SER A 334 16.82 -0.78 -1.77
C SER A 334 17.19 -0.04 -3.05
N GLU A 335 17.16 -0.73 -4.20
CA GLU A 335 17.39 -0.12 -5.51
C GLU A 335 16.25 0.85 -5.88
N GLU A 336 15.00 0.50 -5.62
CA GLU A 336 13.85 1.40 -5.86
C GLU A 336 14.03 2.71 -5.09
N TYR A 337 14.40 2.65 -3.80
CA TYR A 337 14.64 3.87 -3.00
C TYR A 337 15.80 4.71 -3.55
N ALA A 338 16.89 4.07 -3.99
CA ALA A 338 18.01 4.76 -4.60
C ALA A 338 17.60 5.46 -5.92
N LEU A 339 16.83 4.78 -6.76
CA LEU A 339 16.33 5.31 -8.02
C LEU A 339 15.31 6.44 -7.82
N MET A 340 14.43 6.33 -6.82
CA MET A 340 13.53 7.43 -6.42
C MET A 340 14.30 8.66 -5.95
N THR A 341 15.39 8.46 -5.19
CA THR A 341 16.28 9.56 -4.79
C THR A 341 16.96 10.18 -6.02
N GLY A 342 17.41 9.36 -6.97
CA GLY A 342 17.95 9.81 -8.25
C GLY A 342 16.95 10.61 -9.10
N ALA A 343 15.66 10.30 -8.98
CA ALA A 343 14.57 11.08 -9.59
C ALA A 343 14.31 12.43 -8.88
N GLY A 344 14.98 12.70 -7.75
CA GLY A 344 14.85 13.95 -6.97
C GLY A 344 13.77 13.91 -5.89
N LEU A 345 13.34 12.74 -5.48
CA LEU A 345 12.49 12.58 -4.30
C LEU A 345 13.38 12.54 -3.05
N ASP A 346 13.17 13.48 -2.13
CA ASP A 346 13.80 13.44 -0.81
C ASP A 346 13.17 12.36 0.08
N TRP A 347 13.79 12.10 1.24
CA TRP A 347 13.30 11.08 2.16
C TRP A 347 11.84 11.29 2.61
N ARG A 348 11.39 12.55 2.73
CA ARG A 348 10.00 12.86 3.11
C ARG A 348 9.01 12.47 2.02
N LYS A 349 9.35 12.72 0.76
CA LYS A 349 8.52 12.34 -0.39
C LYS A 349 8.47 10.82 -0.55
N ILE A 350 9.59 10.13 -0.30
CA ILE A 350 9.66 8.66 -0.29
C ILE A 350 8.81 8.12 0.87
N LEU A 351 8.94 8.68 2.09
CA LEU A 351 8.08 8.29 3.21
C LEU A 351 6.59 8.54 2.91
N ALA A 352 6.27 9.66 2.27
CA ALA A 352 4.88 9.95 1.87
C ALA A 352 4.35 8.89 0.91
N SER A 353 5.15 8.49 -0.09
CA SER A 353 4.75 7.46 -1.07
C SER A 353 4.55 6.08 -0.44
N LEU A 354 5.26 5.78 0.65
CA LEU A 354 5.15 4.55 1.42
C LEU A 354 3.97 4.55 2.41
N THR A 355 3.47 5.70 2.82
CA THR A 355 2.60 5.80 4.00
C THR A 355 1.36 6.66 3.77
N THR A 356 1.48 7.99 3.78
CA THR A 356 0.33 8.90 3.73
C THR A 356 -0.32 8.98 2.36
N ALA A 357 0.45 8.96 1.27
CA ALA A 357 -0.10 9.06 -0.08
C ALA A 357 -0.99 7.85 -0.45
N PRO A 358 -0.57 6.59 -0.25
CA PRO A 358 -1.46 5.45 -0.49
C PRO A 358 -2.65 5.44 0.50
N ALA A 359 -2.45 5.78 1.78
CA ALA A 359 -3.56 5.86 2.73
C ALA A 359 -4.63 6.87 2.29
N GLU A 360 -4.21 8.04 1.78
CA GLU A 360 -5.11 9.04 1.20
C GLU A 360 -5.78 8.51 -0.08
N ARG A 361 -5.00 7.93 -0.99
CA ARG A 361 -5.49 7.45 -2.28
C ARG A 361 -6.54 6.35 -2.14
N PHE A 362 -6.36 5.45 -1.17
CA PHE A 362 -7.30 4.36 -0.90
C PHE A 362 -8.41 4.72 0.10
N GLY A 363 -8.52 6.01 0.49
CA GLY A 363 -9.57 6.47 1.40
C GLY A 363 -9.38 6.02 2.85
N GLU A 364 -8.16 5.72 3.26
CA GLU A 364 -7.82 5.16 4.58
C GLU A 364 -6.99 6.10 5.47
N ALA A 365 -6.83 7.36 5.09
CA ALA A 365 -6.05 8.36 5.83
C ALA A 365 -6.50 8.57 7.30
N GLY A 366 -7.76 8.27 7.62
CA GLY A 366 -8.28 8.28 8.99
C GLY A 366 -7.91 7.04 9.82
N ARG A 367 -7.28 6.04 9.23
CA ARG A 367 -6.96 4.77 9.91
C ARG A 367 -5.49 4.42 9.87
N ARG A 368 -4.73 4.80 8.83
CA ARG A 368 -3.34 4.38 8.63
C ARG A 368 -2.51 5.43 7.91
N GLY A 369 -1.22 5.16 7.73
CA GLY A 369 -0.26 6.06 7.08
C GLY A 369 0.40 7.06 8.00
N GLN A 370 0.06 7.07 9.29
CA GLN A 370 0.67 7.93 10.31
C GLN A 370 0.86 7.17 11.65
N VAL A 371 1.84 7.61 12.42
CA VAL A 371 2.00 7.16 13.82
C VAL A 371 1.31 8.19 14.72
N ALA A 372 0.01 8.01 14.91
CA ALA A 372 -0.83 8.94 15.69
C ALA A 372 -1.89 8.16 16.49
N PRO A 373 -2.37 8.70 17.63
CA PRO A 373 -3.42 8.09 18.42
C PRO A 373 -4.68 7.80 17.59
N GLY A 374 -5.26 6.61 17.76
CA GLY A 374 -6.44 6.14 17.04
C GLY A 374 -6.16 5.42 15.73
N MET A 375 -4.96 5.58 15.15
CA MET A 375 -4.56 4.86 13.93
C MET A 375 -4.40 3.37 14.21
N ASP A 376 -4.53 2.56 13.16
CA ASP A 376 -4.15 1.15 13.19
C ASP A 376 -2.66 1.07 13.55
N ALA A 377 -2.29 0.14 14.42
CA ALA A 377 -0.91 -0.01 14.86
C ALA A 377 -0.09 -0.80 13.83
N ASP A 378 0.00 -0.22 12.61
CA ASP A 378 0.88 -0.65 11.53
C ASP A 378 2.13 0.22 11.58
N ILE A 379 3.26 -0.36 11.98
CA ILE A 379 4.49 0.37 12.33
C ILE A 379 5.71 -0.37 11.79
N VAL A 380 6.67 0.40 11.27
CA VAL A 380 8.00 -0.08 10.90
C VAL A 380 9.05 0.54 11.82
N VAL A 381 9.94 -0.29 12.33
CA VAL A 381 11.11 0.13 13.08
C VAL A 381 12.35 -0.09 12.20
N LEU A 382 13.04 0.97 11.86
CA LEU A 382 14.22 0.99 10.99
C LEU A 382 15.50 0.99 11.82
N ALA A 383 16.54 0.32 11.30
CA ALA A 383 17.85 0.27 11.95
C ALA A 383 18.66 1.56 11.78
N ARG A 384 18.44 2.31 10.69
CA ARG A 384 19.15 3.58 10.39
C ARG A 384 18.17 4.70 10.05
N ASP A 385 18.68 5.93 10.11
CA ASP A 385 17.89 7.14 9.86
C ASP A 385 17.63 7.33 8.36
N PRO A 386 16.37 7.26 7.91
CA PRO A 386 16.03 7.50 6.51
C PRO A 386 16.21 8.96 6.08
N ALA A 387 16.29 9.89 7.03
CA ALA A 387 16.61 11.30 6.74
C ALA A 387 18.06 11.50 6.33
N VAL A 388 18.96 10.59 6.68
CA VAL A 388 20.37 10.60 6.29
C VAL A 388 20.60 9.82 5.01
N ASP A 389 19.98 8.64 4.90
CA ASP A 389 20.12 7.76 3.73
C ASP A 389 18.80 7.05 3.47
N THR A 390 18.22 7.26 2.30
CA THR A 390 16.92 6.67 1.92
C THR A 390 16.96 5.15 1.80
N LYS A 391 18.12 4.53 1.62
CA LYS A 391 18.27 3.07 1.66
C LYS A 391 17.93 2.49 3.03
N ALA A 392 17.96 3.30 4.09
CA ALA A 392 17.53 2.90 5.43
C ALA A 392 16.09 2.38 5.48
N TYR A 393 15.23 2.75 4.52
CA TYR A 393 13.89 2.17 4.42
C TYR A 393 13.88 0.65 4.16
N SER A 394 14.96 0.08 3.61
CA SER A 394 15.11 -1.37 3.47
C SER A 394 15.73 -2.06 4.69
N GLU A 395 16.21 -1.30 5.69
CA GLU A 395 16.88 -1.83 6.88
C GLU A 395 15.91 -1.96 8.06
N VAL A 396 14.94 -2.84 7.88
CA VAL A 396 13.84 -3.04 8.84
C VAL A 396 14.30 -3.92 9.99
N ARG A 397 14.10 -3.45 11.23
CA ARG A 397 14.33 -4.21 12.45
C ARG A 397 13.07 -4.93 12.92
N TYR A 398 11.93 -4.24 12.85
CA TYR A 398 10.62 -4.82 13.19
C TYR A 398 9.56 -4.31 12.22
N THR A 399 8.66 -5.20 11.84
CA THR A 399 7.38 -4.86 11.20
C THR A 399 6.26 -5.25 12.13
N ILE A 400 5.40 -4.30 12.46
CA ILE A 400 4.26 -4.46 13.33
C ILE A 400 3.01 -4.21 12.50
N ARG A 401 2.07 -5.17 12.53
CA ARG A 401 0.77 -5.05 11.86
C ARG A 401 -0.35 -5.31 12.87
N GLY A 402 -1.29 -4.37 12.95
CA GLY A 402 -2.40 -4.48 13.92
C GLY A 402 -1.92 -4.67 15.36
N GLY A 403 -0.77 -4.09 15.71
CA GLY A 403 -0.19 -4.18 17.06
C GLY A 403 0.61 -5.44 17.34
N GLN A 404 0.72 -6.37 16.40
CA GLN A 404 1.51 -7.60 16.55
C GLN A 404 2.81 -7.49 15.75
N ILE A 405 3.93 -7.95 16.33
CA ILE A 405 5.20 -8.06 15.61
C ILE A 405 5.06 -9.22 14.62
N VAL A 406 5.05 -8.89 13.33
CA VAL A 406 4.94 -9.85 12.24
C VAL A 406 6.27 -10.16 11.57
N TYR A 407 7.31 -9.36 11.86
CA TYR A 407 8.71 -9.58 11.48
C TYR A 407 9.64 -8.98 12.55
N PRO A 408 10.77 -9.66 12.92
CA PRO A 408 11.05 -11.06 12.57
C PRO A 408 10.04 -12.01 13.22
N ALA A 409 9.98 -13.25 12.74
CA ALA A 409 9.17 -14.28 13.38
C ALA A 409 9.59 -14.49 14.85
N ALA A 410 8.64 -14.83 15.72
CA ALA A 410 8.89 -14.93 17.16
C ALA A 410 10.03 -15.90 17.54
N SER A 411 10.33 -16.90 16.70
CA SER A 411 11.44 -17.85 16.88
C SER A 411 12.82 -17.24 16.62
N GLU A 412 12.89 -16.10 15.93
CA GLU A 412 14.14 -15.40 15.54
C GLU A 412 14.39 -14.15 16.39
N ALA A 413 13.40 -13.74 17.17
CA ALA A 413 13.46 -12.59 18.06
C ALA A 413 14.09 -12.95 19.43
N SER A 414 15.27 -13.62 19.45
CA SER A 414 16.08 -13.71 20.67
C SER A 414 16.83 -12.41 20.91
N PRO A 415 16.95 -11.95 22.18
CA PRO A 415 17.40 -10.62 22.57
C PRO A 415 18.85 -10.29 22.17
#